data_e08b2536391b7636b924d4bcc54bb1af
#
_entry.id   e08b2536391b7636b924d4bcc54bb1af
#
_cell.length_a   1.000
_cell.length_b   1.000
_cell.length_c   1.000
_cell.angle_alpha   90.00
_cell.angle_beta   90.00
_cell.angle_gamma   90.00
#
_symmetry.space_group_name_H-M   'P 1'
#
loop_
_entity.id
_entity.type
_entity.pdbx_description
1 polymer ?
#
loop_
_entity_poly.entity_id
_entity_poly.type
_entity_poly.pdbx_seq_one_letter_code
_entity_poly.pdbx_strand_id
1 'polypeptide(L)'
;MSYGLIAVIIVIGIVIGAIATKKCEPFLIGGSIIGAIFLYKQDFITEWVNTLEGVMSDEAYLILVCGLFGSIIALLTASKGHFGFAKIVSKICNSERKTLFTTFILGVIIFIDDYLNVLSIGTAMKKVYDKVKVPREALAYLLDSTGSPVCVMFPFSSWAAYFGAIFFAQESVQALGAKTWMGAYIKAIPFCIYPIVALLIVILFSAGVFPKLGGMKKAYERVATTGKVYSDASKKYNMDDGECEQDGNIFNFLVPMLVLVVVACVTGNLVVAQIICLAVTLVMYLAEKLMTFTEYWDNFVKGFADMLPIIILLIAALTFQTIANQMQMTEFFIDITQPILSAKIFPMLAFIITGILAFMIANAWGVCCLLYTSDAADEARSVD
;
A
#
# COMPACT_ATOMS: atom_id res chain seq x y z
N MET A 1 -32.45 5.83 -21.50
CA MET A 1 -31.14 6.12 -20.89
C MET A 1 -30.31 4.87 -21.11
N SER A 2 -29.12 4.94 -21.69
CA SER A 2 -28.29 3.74 -21.88
C SER A 2 -27.83 3.21 -20.52
N TYR A 3 -27.67 1.92 -20.37
CA TYR A 3 -27.18 1.33 -19.13
C TYR A 3 -25.77 1.88 -18.77
N GLY A 4 -24.91 2.12 -19.77
CA GLY A 4 -23.62 2.72 -19.57
C GLY A 4 -23.67 4.13 -18.94
N LEU A 5 -24.60 4.98 -19.36
CA LEU A 5 -24.80 6.31 -18.74
C LEU A 5 -25.26 6.17 -17.27
N ILE A 6 -26.12 5.21 -16.96
CA ILE A 6 -26.55 4.94 -15.58
C ILE A 6 -25.33 4.50 -14.74
N ALA A 7 -24.50 3.61 -15.27
CA ALA A 7 -23.29 3.16 -14.58
C ALA A 7 -22.34 4.32 -14.28
N VAL A 8 -22.12 5.24 -15.24
CA VAL A 8 -21.29 6.45 -15.02
C VAL A 8 -21.87 7.35 -13.90
N ILE A 9 -23.20 7.52 -13.87
CA ILE A 9 -23.87 8.30 -12.80
C ILE A 9 -23.64 7.62 -11.43
N ILE A 10 -23.72 6.28 -11.37
CA ILE A 10 -23.45 5.51 -10.15
C ILE A 10 -21.99 5.73 -9.72
N VAL A 11 -21.00 5.66 -10.63
CA VAL A 11 -19.59 5.94 -10.32
C VAL A 11 -19.40 7.34 -9.74
N ILE A 12 -20.01 8.35 -10.35
CA ILE A 12 -19.96 9.72 -9.84
C ILE A 12 -20.54 9.78 -8.41
N GLY A 13 -21.65 9.10 -8.15
CA GLY A 13 -22.26 8.99 -6.82
C GLY A 13 -21.33 8.31 -5.81
N ILE A 14 -20.65 7.22 -6.20
CA ILE A 14 -19.66 6.51 -5.39
C ILE A 14 -18.50 7.45 -5.04
N VAL A 15 -17.94 8.15 -6.02
CA VAL A 15 -16.83 9.09 -5.83
C VAL A 15 -17.22 10.22 -4.87
N ILE A 16 -18.37 10.86 -5.08
CA ILE A 16 -18.86 11.92 -4.20
C ILE A 16 -19.05 11.40 -2.78
N GLY A 17 -19.66 10.24 -2.61
CA GLY A 17 -19.88 9.62 -1.31
C GLY A 17 -18.58 9.24 -0.61
N ALA A 18 -17.62 8.67 -1.34
CA ALA A 18 -16.29 8.34 -0.83
C ALA A 18 -15.51 9.58 -0.36
N ILE A 19 -15.56 10.66 -1.13
CA ILE A 19 -14.93 11.94 -0.77
C ILE A 19 -15.58 12.54 0.49
N ALA A 20 -16.92 12.56 0.55
CA ALA A 20 -17.66 13.16 1.65
C ALA A 20 -17.46 12.41 2.99
N THR A 21 -17.35 11.07 2.94
CA THR A 21 -17.29 10.23 4.14
C THR A 21 -15.90 9.68 4.43
N LYS A 22 -14.96 9.76 3.47
CA LYS A 22 -13.65 9.09 3.48
C LYS A 22 -13.74 7.56 3.60
N LYS A 23 -14.84 6.98 3.14
CA LYS A 23 -15.09 5.53 3.10
C LYS A 23 -15.58 5.15 1.71
N CYS A 24 -14.90 4.21 1.06
CA CYS A 24 -15.25 3.76 -0.30
C CYS A 24 -16.18 2.54 -0.28
N GLU A 25 -15.95 1.63 0.66
CA GLU A 25 -16.58 0.31 0.70
C GLU A 25 -18.10 0.35 0.65
N PRO A 26 -18.81 1.15 1.51
CA PRO A 26 -20.27 1.16 1.50
C PRO A 26 -20.85 1.73 0.21
N PHE A 27 -20.14 2.65 -0.46
CA PHE A 27 -20.60 3.24 -1.72
C PHE A 27 -20.36 2.31 -2.90
N LEU A 28 -19.29 1.52 -2.91
CA LEU A 28 -19.06 0.48 -3.91
C LEU A 28 -20.10 -0.63 -3.79
N ILE A 29 -20.38 -1.11 -2.57
CA ILE A 29 -21.44 -2.10 -2.32
C ILE A 29 -22.80 -1.53 -2.73
N GLY A 30 -23.14 -0.33 -2.28
CA GLY A 30 -24.41 0.31 -2.66
C GLY A 30 -24.54 0.54 -4.16
N GLY A 31 -23.46 0.99 -4.81
CA GLY A 31 -23.41 1.19 -6.26
C GLY A 31 -23.57 -0.11 -7.04
N SER A 32 -22.94 -1.21 -6.59
CA SER A 32 -23.11 -2.52 -7.20
C SER A 32 -24.55 -3.04 -7.09
N ILE A 33 -25.20 -2.86 -5.94
CA ILE A 33 -26.61 -3.24 -5.75
C ILE A 33 -27.52 -2.39 -6.65
N ILE A 34 -27.30 -1.07 -6.72
CA ILE A 34 -28.07 -0.19 -7.60
C ILE A 34 -27.89 -0.62 -9.07
N GLY A 35 -26.66 -0.91 -9.50
CA GLY A 35 -26.39 -1.43 -10.84
C GLY A 35 -27.14 -2.73 -11.13
N ALA A 36 -27.11 -3.68 -10.19
CA ALA A 36 -27.84 -4.94 -10.28
C ALA A 36 -29.35 -4.74 -10.41
N ILE A 37 -29.94 -3.78 -9.68
CA ILE A 37 -31.38 -3.44 -9.82
C ILE A 37 -31.71 -3.02 -11.25
N PHE A 38 -30.87 -2.19 -11.88
CA PHE A 38 -31.11 -1.77 -13.27
C PHE A 38 -30.95 -2.91 -14.27
N LEU A 39 -29.96 -3.80 -14.05
CA LEU A 39 -29.69 -4.94 -14.94
C LEU A 39 -30.74 -6.05 -14.82
N TYR A 40 -31.01 -6.52 -13.60
CA TYR A 40 -31.68 -7.77 -13.33
C TYR A 40 -33.11 -7.59 -12.79
N LYS A 41 -33.51 -6.35 -12.50
CA LYS A 41 -34.85 -6.00 -12.06
C LYS A 41 -35.32 -6.84 -10.85
N GLN A 42 -36.20 -7.84 -11.06
CA GLN A 42 -36.75 -8.64 -9.97
C GLN A 42 -35.74 -9.63 -9.38
N ASP A 43 -34.79 -10.10 -10.16
CA ASP A 43 -33.81 -11.10 -9.76
C ASP A 43 -32.50 -10.48 -9.22
N PHE A 44 -32.48 -9.15 -8.98
CA PHE A 44 -31.27 -8.40 -8.68
C PHE A 44 -30.50 -8.92 -7.45
N ILE A 45 -31.19 -9.39 -6.41
CA ILE A 45 -30.56 -9.92 -5.21
C ILE A 45 -29.80 -11.21 -5.52
N THR A 46 -30.45 -12.14 -6.21
CA THR A 46 -29.89 -13.45 -6.58
C THR A 46 -28.67 -13.25 -7.48
N GLU A 47 -28.81 -12.43 -8.52
CA GLU A 47 -27.72 -12.21 -9.47
C GLU A 47 -26.58 -11.38 -8.86
N TRP A 48 -26.86 -10.46 -7.94
CA TRP A 48 -25.82 -9.76 -7.19
C TRP A 48 -25.05 -10.71 -6.28
N VAL A 49 -25.74 -11.64 -5.59
CA VAL A 49 -25.08 -12.68 -4.76
C VAL A 49 -24.24 -13.61 -5.62
N ASN A 50 -24.76 -14.09 -6.76
CA ASN A 50 -24.03 -14.92 -7.72
C ASN A 50 -22.75 -14.21 -8.20
N THR A 51 -22.85 -12.92 -8.51
CA THR A 51 -21.69 -12.10 -8.91
C THR A 51 -20.68 -11.99 -7.78
N LEU A 52 -21.13 -11.74 -6.54
CA LEU A 52 -20.26 -11.67 -5.36
C LEU A 52 -19.54 -13.00 -5.10
N GLU A 53 -20.26 -14.13 -5.16
CA GLU A 53 -19.68 -15.48 -4.99
C GLU A 53 -18.65 -15.78 -6.10
N GLY A 54 -18.96 -15.42 -7.34
CA GLY A 54 -18.03 -15.54 -8.47
C GLY A 54 -16.73 -14.76 -8.21
N VAL A 55 -16.84 -13.48 -7.87
CA VAL A 55 -15.69 -12.64 -7.55
C VAL A 55 -14.87 -13.22 -6.38
N MET A 56 -15.52 -13.66 -5.31
CA MET A 56 -14.80 -14.27 -4.18
C MET A 56 -14.08 -15.56 -4.56
N SER A 57 -14.67 -16.38 -5.44
CA SER A 57 -14.07 -17.61 -5.94
C SER A 57 -12.87 -17.31 -6.83
N ASP A 58 -12.99 -16.39 -7.75
CA ASP A 58 -11.94 -16.02 -8.70
C ASP A 58 -10.75 -15.38 -8.00
N GLU A 59 -11.01 -14.56 -6.96
CA GLU A 59 -10.00 -13.81 -6.22
C GLU A 59 -9.60 -14.48 -4.90
N ALA A 60 -9.95 -15.74 -4.66
CA ALA A 60 -9.61 -16.45 -3.43
C ALA A 60 -8.11 -16.45 -3.13
N TYR A 61 -7.28 -16.52 -4.17
CA TYR A 61 -5.82 -16.40 -4.04
C TYR A 61 -5.40 -15.06 -3.45
N LEU A 62 -5.94 -13.95 -3.96
CA LEU A 62 -5.60 -12.61 -3.51
C LEU A 62 -6.09 -12.33 -2.08
N ILE A 63 -7.28 -12.83 -1.74
CA ILE A 63 -7.83 -12.77 -0.38
C ILE A 63 -6.87 -13.46 0.61
N LEU A 64 -6.39 -14.65 0.27
CA LEU A 64 -5.40 -15.38 1.08
C LEU A 64 -4.08 -14.62 1.19
N VAL A 65 -3.56 -14.12 0.08
CA VAL A 65 -2.31 -13.34 0.07
C VAL A 65 -2.41 -12.14 1.01
N CYS A 66 -3.47 -11.34 0.91
CA CYS A 66 -3.66 -10.18 1.76
C CYS A 66 -3.78 -10.56 3.24
N GLY A 67 -4.59 -11.55 3.58
CA GLY A 67 -4.79 -11.98 4.96
C GLY A 67 -3.51 -12.56 5.59
N LEU A 68 -2.77 -13.40 4.86
CA LEU A 68 -1.51 -13.96 5.34
C LEU A 68 -0.41 -12.90 5.48
N PHE A 69 -0.37 -11.86 4.63
CA PHE A 69 0.52 -10.72 4.83
C PHE A 69 0.22 -10.02 6.15
N GLY A 70 -1.06 -9.77 6.45
CA GLY A 70 -1.44 -9.19 7.74
C GLY A 70 -0.95 -10.03 8.91
N SER A 71 -1.09 -11.35 8.84
CA SER A 71 -0.59 -12.26 9.87
C SER A 71 0.93 -12.16 10.03
N ILE A 72 1.69 -12.13 8.93
CA ILE A 72 3.15 -11.96 8.96
C ILE A 72 3.52 -10.61 9.59
N ILE A 73 2.88 -9.52 9.18
CA ILE A 73 3.13 -8.17 9.72
C ILE A 73 2.89 -8.12 11.22
N ALA A 74 1.78 -8.70 11.70
CA ALA A 74 1.46 -8.75 13.12
C ALA A 74 2.50 -9.55 13.93
N LEU A 75 2.93 -10.71 13.42
CA LEU A 75 3.95 -11.54 14.05
C LEU A 75 5.33 -10.86 14.06
N LEU A 76 5.75 -10.23 12.96
CA LEU A 76 6.99 -9.45 12.90
C LEU A 76 6.95 -8.29 13.89
N THR A 77 5.82 -7.61 14.01
CA THR A 77 5.62 -6.51 14.98
C THR A 77 5.70 -7.05 16.41
N ALA A 78 4.98 -8.13 16.72
CA ALA A 78 4.97 -8.76 18.04
C ALA A 78 6.34 -9.30 18.47
N SER A 79 7.17 -9.77 17.52
CA SER A 79 8.52 -10.25 17.79
C SER A 79 9.48 -9.16 18.28
N LYS A 80 9.11 -7.88 18.10
CA LYS A 80 9.95 -6.72 18.42
C LYS A 80 11.32 -6.72 17.71
N GLY A 81 11.51 -7.61 16.73
CA GLY A 81 12.75 -7.77 15.98
C GLY A 81 13.22 -6.48 15.29
N HIS A 82 12.27 -5.64 14.86
CA HIS A 82 12.55 -4.34 14.28
C HIS A 82 13.26 -3.36 15.23
N PHE A 83 13.09 -3.48 16.56
CA PHE A 83 13.86 -2.68 17.53
C PHE A 83 15.34 -3.06 17.61
N GLY A 84 15.69 -4.28 17.18
CA GLY A 84 17.09 -4.70 17.05
C GLY A 84 17.92 -3.78 16.14
N PHE A 85 17.28 -3.14 15.17
CA PHE A 85 17.92 -2.10 14.35
C PHE A 85 18.35 -0.89 15.16
N ALA A 86 17.56 -0.44 16.14
CA ALA A 86 17.84 0.76 16.93
C ALA A 86 19.20 0.67 17.64
N LYS A 87 19.56 -0.51 18.14
CA LYS A 87 20.81 -0.76 18.84
C LYS A 87 22.05 -0.67 17.92
N ILE A 88 21.91 -1.13 16.68
CA ILE A 88 22.97 -1.04 15.66
C ILE A 88 23.09 0.39 15.17
N VAL A 89 21.96 1.00 14.86
CA VAL A 89 21.85 2.35 14.31
C VAL A 89 22.37 3.42 15.26
N SER A 90 22.09 3.29 16.57
CA SER A 90 22.57 4.25 17.59
C SER A 90 24.09 4.37 17.64
N LYS A 91 24.82 3.32 17.21
CA LYS A 91 26.29 3.30 17.12
C LYS A 91 26.82 3.96 15.84
N ILE A 92 26.05 3.90 14.75
CA ILE A 92 26.45 4.39 13.42
C ILE A 92 26.05 5.86 13.22
N CYS A 93 24.89 6.25 13.74
CA CYS A 93 24.30 7.58 13.56
C CYS A 93 24.90 8.62 14.51
N ASN A 94 26.04 9.18 14.12
CA ASN A 94 26.74 10.24 14.88
C ASN A 94 26.72 11.60 14.16
N SER A 95 26.06 11.72 13.03
CA SER A 95 25.92 12.96 12.27
C SER A 95 24.60 12.98 11.49
N GLU A 96 24.12 14.17 11.12
CA GLU A 96 22.90 14.36 10.34
C GLU A 96 22.88 13.44 9.09
N ARG A 97 23.90 13.53 8.23
CA ARG A 97 23.95 12.74 6.99
C ARG A 97 23.86 11.24 7.24
N LYS A 98 24.64 10.73 8.20
CA LYS A 98 24.60 9.30 8.52
C LYS A 98 23.23 8.88 9.05
N THR A 99 22.59 9.72 9.85
CA THR A 99 21.25 9.46 10.38
C THR A 99 20.22 9.40 9.25
N LEU A 100 20.23 10.37 8.34
CA LEU A 100 19.32 10.39 7.19
C LEU A 100 19.55 9.19 6.27
N PHE A 101 20.80 8.89 5.90
CA PHE A 101 21.11 7.72 5.07
C PHE A 101 20.74 6.39 5.74
N THR A 102 20.97 6.25 7.04
CA THR A 102 20.58 5.04 7.76
C THR A 102 19.08 4.89 7.80
N THR A 103 18.33 5.98 7.99
CA THR A 103 16.86 5.95 7.91
C THR A 103 16.39 5.51 6.53
N PHE A 104 17.01 6.04 5.46
CA PHE A 104 16.71 5.62 4.09
C PHE A 104 17.00 4.12 3.86
N ILE A 105 18.16 3.63 4.30
CA ILE A 105 18.54 2.22 4.16
C ILE A 105 17.54 1.31 4.92
N LEU A 106 17.15 1.69 6.13
CA LEU A 106 16.12 0.96 6.88
C LEU A 106 14.79 0.97 6.14
N GLY A 107 14.41 2.12 5.54
CA GLY A 107 13.22 2.23 4.71
C GLY A 107 13.23 1.25 3.54
N VAL A 108 14.39 1.05 2.91
CA VAL A 108 14.55 0.07 1.83
C VAL A 108 14.53 -1.38 2.35
N ILE A 109 15.11 -1.64 3.51
CA ILE A 109 15.13 -3.00 4.09
C ILE A 109 13.73 -3.45 4.52
N ILE A 110 12.92 -2.56 5.08
CA ILE A 110 11.56 -2.88 5.55
C ILE A 110 10.55 -2.58 4.43
N PHE A 111 10.65 -3.30 3.32
CA PHE A 111 9.86 -3.06 2.10
C PHE A 111 8.52 -3.81 2.06
N ILE A 112 8.24 -4.71 3.00
CA ILE A 112 7.09 -5.63 2.93
C ILE A 112 5.77 -4.87 2.97
N ASP A 113 5.68 -3.87 3.87
CA ASP A 113 4.47 -3.10 4.10
C ASP A 113 4.82 -1.69 4.58
N ASP A 114 4.06 -0.70 4.14
CA ASP A 114 4.32 0.71 4.44
C ASP A 114 3.99 1.08 5.90
N TYR A 115 2.94 0.52 6.48
CA TYR A 115 2.62 0.73 7.90
C TYR A 115 3.70 0.16 8.80
N LEU A 116 4.14 -1.07 8.52
CA LEU A 116 5.25 -1.69 9.24
C LEU A 116 6.53 -0.88 9.10
N ASN A 117 6.81 -0.37 7.90
CA ASN A 117 7.96 0.49 7.61
C ASN A 117 7.94 1.75 8.49
N VAL A 118 6.88 2.53 8.38
CA VAL A 118 6.73 3.82 9.09
C VAL A 118 6.76 3.63 10.60
N LEU A 119 6.03 2.66 11.13
CA LEU A 119 5.95 2.40 12.57
C LEU A 119 7.29 1.93 13.12
N SER A 120 7.92 0.95 12.48
CA SER A 120 9.18 0.35 12.95
C SER A 120 10.34 1.33 12.92
N ILE A 121 10.50 2.06 11.82
CA ILE A 121 11.61 3.02 11.68
C ILE A 121 11.32 4.29 12.49
N GLY A 122 10.07 4.75 12.51
CA GLY A 122 9.65 5.91 13.28
C GLY A 122 10.00 5.77 14.75
N THR A 123 9.63 4.65 15.36
CA THR A 123 9.94 4.36 16.77
C THR A 123 11.43 4.16 17.00
N ALA A 124 12.13 3.42 16.14
CA ALA A 124 13.57 3.15 16.28
C ALA A 124 14.44 4.39 16.12
N MET A 125 14.08 5.28 15.17
CA MET A 125 14.92 6.43 14.81
C MET A 125 14.62 7.71 15.59
N LYS A 126 13.45 7.82 16.23
CA LYS A 126 13.00 9.02 16.94
C LYS A 126 14.05 9.56 17.94
N LYS A 127 14.51 8.70 18.87
CA LYS A 127 15.56 9.04 19.86
C LYS A 127 16.90 9.38 19.21
N VAL A 128 17.21 8.75 18.07
CA VAL A 128 18.47 9.02 17.33
C VAL A 128 18.44 10.42 16.72
N TYR A 129 17.33 10.83 16.11
CA TYR A 129 17.14 12.19 15.59
C TYR A 129 17.24 13.24 16.67
N ASP A 130 16.66 13.00 17.84
CA ASP A 130 16.76 13.91 18.98
C ASP A 130 18.20 14.07 19.46
N LYS A 131 18.95 12.97 19.57
CA LYS A 131 20.33 12.96 19.99
C LYS A 131 21.24 13.73 19.03
N VAL A 132 21.03 13.56 17.72
CA VAL A 132 21.85 14.20 16.67
C VAL A 132 21.36 15.62 16.36
N LYS A 133 20.29 16.09 17.00
CA LYS A 133 19.67 17.40 16.77
C LYS A 133 19.21 17.60 15.33
N VAL A 134 18.59 16.58 14.75
CA VAL A 134 17.89 16.65 13.47
C VAL A 134 16.40 16.81 13.73
N PRO A 135 15.66 17.70 13.03
CA PRO A 135 14.25 17.89 13.28
C PRO A 135 13.45 16.61 12.98
N ARG A 136 12.45 16.30 13.83
CA ARG A 136 11.56 15.13 13.63
C ARG A 136 10.75 15.23 12.34
N GLU A 137 10.55 16.43 11.80
CA GLU A 137 9.96 16.64 10.48
C GLU A 137 10.81 16.03 9.36
N ALA A 138 12.13 15.98 9.50
CA ALA A 138 12.98 15.28 8.54
C ALA A 138 12.81 13.75 8.64
N LEU A 139 12.61 13.20 9.86
CA LEU A 139 12.25 11.79 10.01
C LEU A 139 10.90 11.51 9.35
N ALA A 140 9.87 12.30 9.64
CA ALA A 140 8.55 12.14 9.05
C ALA A 140 8.60 12.19 7.52
N TYR A 141 9.35 13.13 6.95
CA TYR A 141 9.56 13.24 5.50
C TYR A 141 10.21 11.98 4.91
N LEU A 142 11.27 11.45 5.55
CA LEU A 142 11.92 10.24 5.06
C LEU A 142 10.98 9.03 5.14
N LEU A 143 10.24 8.88 6.23
CA LEU A 143 9.31 7.78 6.42
C LEU A 143 8.19 7.80 5.38
N ASP A 144 7.60 8.96 5.13
CA ASP A 144 6.56 9.14 4.13
C ASP A 144 7.08 8.89 2.71
N SER A 145 8.27 9.40 2.40
CA SER A 145 8.89 9.28 1.07
C SER A 145 9.61 7.95 0.83
N THR A 146 9.74 7.07 1.82
CA THR A 146 10.29 5.71 1.66
C THR A 146 9.25 4.62 1.92
N GLY A 147 8.31 4.79 2.82
CA GLY A 147 7.33 3.76 3.17
C GLY A 147 6.60 3.21 1.93
N SER A 148 5.62 3.92 1.45
CA SER A 148 4.86 3.50 0.27
C SER A 148 5.70 3.45 -1.02
N PRO A 149 6.59 4.42 -1.34
CA PRO A 149 7.41 4.33 -2.54
C PRO A 149 8.29 3.10 -2.63
N VAL A 150 8.91 2.68 -1.53
CA VAL A 150 9.71 1.44 -1.52
C VAL A 150 8.81 0.22 -1.69
N CYS A 151 7.68 0.14 -0.98
CA CYS A 151 6.74 -0.99 -1.11
C CYS A 151 6.26 -1.15 -2.56
N VAL A 152 5.96 -0.05 -3.26
CA VAL A 152 5.56 -0.07 -4.67
C VAL A 152 6.70 -0.54 -5.59
N MET A 153 7.95 -0.24 -5.27
CA MET A 153 9.09 -0.63 -6.12
C MET A 153 9.53 -2.10 -5.93
N PHE A 154 9.12 -2.76 -4.84
CA PHE A 154 9.51 -4.14 -4.57
C PHE A 154 8.38 -5.13 -4.92
N PRO A 155 8.65 -6.13 -5.79
CA PRO A 155 7.63 -7.05 -6.30
C PRO A 155 7.16 -8.11 -5.27
N PHE A 156 7.66 -8.04 -4.04
CA PHE A 156 7.34 -8.98 -2.95
C PHE A 156 6.66 -8.29 -1.76
N SER A 157 6.15 -7.08 -1.95
CA SER A 157 5.42 -6.32 -0.95
C SER A 157 3.93 -6.65 -0.94
N SER A 158 3.22 -6.24 0.12
CA SER A 158 1.75 -6.28 0.17
C SER A 158 1.11 -5.51 -0.99
N TRP A 159 1.70 -4.38 -1.36
CA TRP A 159 1.23 -3.54 -2.47
C TRP A 159 1.42 -4.22 -3.82
N ALA A 160 2.59 -4.83 -4.06
CA ALA A 160 2.86 -5.54 -5.31
C ALA A 160 1.93 -6.73 -5.51
N ALA A 161 1.59 -7.45 -4.44
CA ALA A 161 0.66 -8.56 -4.49
C ALA A 161 -0.73 -8.09 -4.91
N TYR A 162 -1.22 -7.01 -4.29
CA TYR A 162 -2.53 -6.44 -4.57
C TYR A 162 -2.60 -5.88 -6.00
N PHE A 163 -1.73 -4.94 -6.36
CA PHE A 163 -1.76 -4.29 -7.68
C PHE A 163 -1.39 -5.26 -8.81
N GLY A 164 -0.47 -6.19 -8.55
CA GLY A 164 -0.08 -7.19 -9.53
C GLY A 164 -1.23 -8.12 -9.91
N ALA A 165 -2.05 -8.52 -8.93
CA ALA A 165 -3.24 -9.32 -9.19
C ALA A 165 -4.29 -8.53 -9.98
N ILE A 166 -4.56 -7.28 -9.59
CA ILE A 166 -5.45 -6.38 -10.33
C ILE A 166 -4.99 -6.21 -11.78
N PHE A 167 -3.69 -5.94 -12.01
CA PHE A 167 -3.16 -5.80 -13.37
C PHE A 167 -3.28 -7.10 -14.16
N PHE A 168 -2.99 -8.24 -13.54
CA PHE A 168 -3.01 -9.53 -14.22
C PHE A 168 -4.44 -10.01 -14.53
N ALA A 169 -5.45 -9.53 -13.81
CA ALA A 169 -6.85 -9.80 -14.14
C ALA A 169 -7.27 -9.19 -15.49
N GLN A 170 -6.53 -8.19 -16.01
CA GLN A 170 -6.81 -7.59 -17.30
C GLN A 170 -6.28 -8.46 -18.47
N GLU A 171 -7.15 -8.82 -19.39
CA GLU A 171 -6.77 -9.59 -20.60
C GLU A 171 -5.71 -8.85 -21.43
N SER A 172 -5.78 -7.51 -21.52
CA SER A 172 -4.81 -6.67 -22.19
C SER A 172 -3.39 -6.86 -21.64
N VAL A 173 -3.24 -6.94 -20.32
CA VAL A 173 -1.95 -7.17 -19.67
C VAL A 173 -1.43 -8.58 -19.93
N GLN A 174 -2.31 -9.58 -19.98
CA GLN A 174 -1.98 -10.95 -20.36
C GLN A 174 -1.53 -11.01 -21.84
N ALA A 175 -2.22 -10.28 -22.72
CA ALA A 175 -1.86 -10.16 -24.14
C ALA A 175 -0.46 -9.54 -24.36
N LEU A 176 0.02 -8.68 -23.45
CA LEU A 176 1.40 -8.16 -23.45
C LEU A 176 2.45 -9.20 -23.01
N GLY A 177 2.05 -10.46 -22.88
CA GLY A 177 2.94 -11.58 -22.56
C GLY A 177 3.29 -11.70 -21.07
N ALA A 178 2.49 -11.15 -20.18
CA ALA A 178 2.57 -11.42 -18.76
C ALA A 178 1.99 -12.82 -18.49
N LYS A 179 2.81 -13.72 -17.90
CA LYS A 179 2.37 -15.08 -17.58
C LYS A 179 1.90 -15.24 -16.11
N THR A 180 2.25 -14.28 -15.27
CA THR A 180 1.94 -14.27 -13.85
C THR A 180 1.68 -12.84 -13.39
N TRP A 181 0.94 -12.67 -12.32
CA TRP A 181 0.69 -11.37 -11.69
C TRP A 181 2.00 -10.65 -11.33
N MET A 182 2.99 -11.38 -10.80
CA MET A 182 4.31 -10.83 -10.48
C MET A 182 5.05 -10.36 -11.75
N GLY A 183 4.96 -11.12 -12.85
CA GLY A 183 5.52 -10.72 -14.13
C GLY A 183 4.86 -9.47 -14.70
N ALA A 184 3.56 -9.33 -14.56
CA ALA A 184 2.82 -8.12 -14.92
C ALA A 184 3.30 -6.92 -14.10
N TYR A 185 3.40 -7.10 -12.77
CA TYR A 185 3.83 -6.03 -11.87
C TYR A 185 5.27 -5.57 -12.14
N ILE A 186 6.21 -6.50 -12.30
CA ILE A 186 7.62 -6.17 -12.61
C ILE A 186 7.72 -5.33 -13.91
N LYS A 187 6.90 -5.62 -14.91
CA LYS A 187 6.85 -4.81 -16.13
C LYS A 187 6.30 -3.40 -15.91
N ALA A 188 5.45 -3.19 -14.90
CA ALA A 188 4.89 -1.89 -14.55
C ALA A 188 5.85 -1.01 -13.71
N ILE A 189 6.78 -1.61 -12.94
CA ILE A 189 7.71 -0.89 -12.05
C ILE A 189 8.46 0.27 -12.75
N PRO A 190 9.02 0.14 -13.97
CA PRO A 190 9.71 1.24 -14.64
C PRO A 190 8.83 2.46 -14.92
N PHE A 191 7.51 2.30 -14.92
CA PHE A 191 6.53 3.37 -15.13
C PHE A 191 6.04 4.01 -13.83
N CYS A 192 6.47 3.49 -12.66
CA CYS A 192 6.20 4.07 -11.36
C CYS A 192 7.07 5.32 -11.13
N ILE A 193 6.82 6.38 -11.91
CA ILE A 193 7.67 7.59 -11.95
C ILE A 193 7.72 8.28 -10.58
N TYR A 194 6.57 8.40 -9.89
CA TYR A 194 6.52 9.07 -8.58
C TYR A 194 7.42 8.39 -7.53
N PRO A 195 7.33 7.08 -7.28
CA PRO A 195 8.24 6.38 -6.37
C PRO A 195 9.71 6.54 -6.73
N ILE A 196 10.05 6.43 -8.02
CA ILE A 196 11.44 6.60 -8.49
C ILE A 196 11.96 8.00 -8.14
N VAL A 197 11.17 9.04 -8.46
CA VAL A 197 11.56 10.44 -8.19
C VAL A 197 11.59 10.72 -6.69
N ALA A 198 10.63 10.21 -5.92
CA ALA A 198 10.59 10.37 -4.46
C ALA A 198 11.85 9.80 -3.79
N LEU A 199 12.21 8.56 -4.13
CA LEU A 199 13.41 7.91 -3.60
C LEU A 199 14.70 8.64 -4.02
N LEU A 200 14.78 9.12 -5.26
CA LEU A 200 15.90 9.93 -5.73
C LEU A 200 16.05 11.23 -4.92
N ILE A 201 14.94 11.93 -4.68
CA ILE A 201 14.96 13.17 -3.89
C ILE A 201 15.38 12.87 -2.43
N VAL A 202 14.92 11.77 -1.83
CA VAL A 202 15.33 11.35 -0.48
C VAL A 202 16.85 11.10 -0.43
N ILE A 203 17.41 10.43 -1.43
CA ILE A 203 18.87 10.20 -1.52
C ILE A 203 19.61 11.54 -1.60
N LEU A 204 19.20 12.45 -2.48
CA LEU A 204 19.82 13.76 -2.65
C LEU A 204 19.67 14.63 -1.40
N PHE A 205 18.53 14.57 -0.71
CA PHE A 205 18.28 15.25 0.55
C PHE A 205 19.20 14.71 1.65
N SER A 206 19.30 13.38 1.77
CA SER A 206 20.17 12.71 2.74
C SER A 206 21.67 13.00 2.50
N ALA A 207 22.06 13.15 1.23
CA ALA A 207 23.41 13.58 0.85
C ALA A 207 23.70 15.06 1.14
N GLY A 208 22.66 15.86 1.43
CA GLY A 208 22.77 17.31 1.64
C GLY A 208 22.93 18.10 0.34
N VAL A 209 22.62 17.48 -0.82
CA VAL A 209 22.65 18.14 -2.15
C VAL A 209 21.32 18.86 -2.40
N PHE A 210 20.20 18.25 -2.00
CA PHE A 210 18.90 18.87 -2.17
C PHE A 210 18.66 19.94 -1.10
N PRO A 211 18.22 21.16 -1.47
CA PRO A 211 18.07 22.26 -0.54
C PRO A 211 16.91 22.02 0.45
N LYS A 212 17.07 22.50 1.67
CA LYS A 212 16.02 22.52 2.68
C LYS A 212 15.04 23.65 2.35
N LEU A 213 13.85 23.33 1.88
CA LEU A 213 12.86 24.30 1.39
C LEU A 213 11.67 24.43 2.36
N GLY A 214 10.96 25.55 2.29
CA GLY A 214 9.66 25.77 2.95
C GLY A 214 9.64 25.41 4.44
N GLY A 215 8.74 24.51 4.83
CA GLY A 215 8.58 24.05 6.20
C GLY A 215 9.81 23.31 6.75
N MET A 216 10.51 22.57 5.89
CA MET A 216 11.73 21.88 6.29
C MET A 216 12.84 22.85 6.70
N LYS A 217 13.04 23.94 5.95
CA LYS A 217 13.99 25.00 6.31
C LYS A 217 13.67 25.59 7.69
N LYS A 218 12.39 25.93 7.93
CA LYS A 218 11.95 26.47 9.23
C LYS A 218 12.18 25.47 10.36
N ALA A 219 11.98 24.16 10.13
CA ALA A 219 12.22 23.12 11.12
C ALA A 219 13.72 23.05 11.52
N TYR A 220 14.63 23.13 10.55
CA TYR A 220 16.07 23.15 10.81
C TYR A 220 16.51 24.45 11.50
N GLU A 221 16.00 25.61 11.10
CA GLU A 221 16.25 26.91 11.76
C GLU A 221 15.75 26.88 13.21
N ARG A 222 14.57 26.31 13.49
CA ARG A 222 14.09 26.13 14.87
C ARG A 222 15.07 25.30 15.70
N VAL A 223 15.53 24.17 15.18
CA VAL A 223 16.50 23.33 15.92
C VAL A 223 17.80 24.09 16.17
N ALA A 224 18.30 24.83 15.19
CA ALA A 224 19.53 25.63 15.32
C ALA A 224 19.41 26.76 16.36
N THR A 225 18.25 27.40 16.44
CA THR A 225 18.03 28.56 17.33
C THR A 225 17.55 28.17 18.72
N THR A 226 16.67 27.16 18.86
CA THR A 226 16.00 26.82 20.11
C THR A 226 16.41 25.45 20.66
N GLY A 227 17.09 24.61 19.88
CA GLY A 227 17.40 23.22 20.21
C GLY A 227 16.18 22.28 20.22
N LYS A 228 14.96 22.78 19.93
CA LYS A 228 13.73 21.99 19.91
C LYS A 228 13.63 21.18 18.61
N VAL A 229 13.60 19.87 18.71
CA VAL A 229 13.57 18.95 17.55
C VAL A 229 12.17 18.77 16.95
N TYR A 230 11.12 19.24 17.61
CA TYR A 230 9.73 19.26 17.12
C TYR A 230 9.04 20.58 17.44
N SER A 231 7.95 20.91 16.73
CA SER A 231 7.20 22.13 16.91
C SER A 231 6.27 22.07 18.14
N ASP A 232 5.91 23.22 18.71
CA ASP A 232 4.97 23.27 19.83
C ASP A 232 3.57 22.76 19.41
N ALA A 233 3.19 22.92 18.13
CA ALA A 233 1.93 22.40 17.59
C ALA A 233 1.88 20.87 17.56
N SER A 234 3.03 20.21 17.38
CA SER A 234 3.14 18.74 17.37
C SER A 234 3.41 18.13 18.75
N LYS A 235 3.50 18.96 19.79
CA LYS A 235 3.81 18.51 21.16
C LYS A 235 2.84 17.43 21.64
N LYS A 236 1.52 17.59 21.35
CA LYS A 236 0.49 16.61 21.77
C LYS A 236 0.69 15.20 21.19
N TYR A 237 1.35 15.08 20.03
CA TYR A 237 1.65 13.80 19.39
C TYR A 237 3.01 13.21 19.81
N ASN A 238 3.77 13.95 20.62
CA ASN A 238 5.13 13.60 21.02
C ASN A 238 5.25 13.41 22.55
N MET A 239 4.15 13.48 23.30
CA MET A 239 4.15 13.43 24.77
C MET A 239 4.24 12.01 25.35
N ASP A 240 3.93 10.97 24.59
CA ASP A 240 3.97 9.57 25.04
C ASP A 240 5.26 8.87 24.55
N ASP A 241 6.40 9.43 24.88
CA ASP A 241 7.66 8.69 24.79
C ASP A 241 7.86 7.90 26.10
N GLY A 242 6.91 6.99 26.40
CA GLY A 242 7.17 5.93 27.37
C GLY A 242 8.45 5.21 26.96
N GLU A 243 9.28 4.88 27.93
CA GLU A 243 10.59 4.23 27.74
C GLU A 243 10.48 2.96 26.89
N CYS A 244 10.46 3.11 25.58
CA CYS A 244 10.61 1.99 24.66
C CYS A 244 12.09 1.66 24.50
N GLU A 245 12.77 1.32 25.59
CA GLU A 245 13.93 0.45 25.55
C GLU A 245 13.42 -1.00 25.42
N GLN A 246 12.84 -1.32 24.26
CA GLN A 246 12.49 -2.70 23.96
C GLN A 246 13.69 -3.31 23.26
N ASP A 247 14.34 -4.28 23.93
CA ASP A 247 15.37 -5.11 23.31
C ASP A 247 14.69 -6.05 22.33
N GLY A 248 15.10 -5.98 21.07
CA GLY A 248 14.67 -6.90 20.02
C GLY A 248 15.87 -7.53 19.32
N ASN A 249 15.76 -8.79 18.96
CA ASN A 249 16.75 -9.45 18.12
C ASN A 249 16.44 -9.21 16.65
N ILE A 250 17.35 -8.54 15.95
CA ILE A 250 17.21 -8.21 14.53
C ILE A 250 16.93 -9.45 13.64
N PHE A 251 17.44 -10.62 14.03
CA PHE A 251 17.25 -11.86 13.29
C PHE A 251 15.79 -12.30 13.28
N ASN A 252 15.00 -11.95 14.31
CA ASN A 252 13.58 -12.25 14.38
C ASN A 252 12.74 -11.47 13.36
N PHE A 253 13.35 -10.48 12.75
CA PHE A 253 12.77 -9.73 11.65
C PHE A 253 13.39 -10.13 10.30
N LEU A 254 14.72 -10.16 10.21
CA LEU A 254 15.43 -10.39 8.95
C LEU A 254 15.26 -11.81 8.40
N VAL A 255 15.27 -12.84 9.27
CA VAL A 255 15.17 -14.24 8.82
C VAL A 255 13.82 -14.52 8.17
N PRO A 256 12.67 -14.19 8.78
CA PRO A 256 11.37 -14.36 8.12
C PRO A 256 11.26 -13.61 6.80
N MET A 257 11.74 -12.35 6.74
CA MET A 257 11.73 -11.57 5.52
C MET A 257 12.55 -12.23 4.40
N LEU A 258 13.74 -12.72 4.74
CA LEU A 258 14.62 -13.35 3.80
C LEU A 258 14.02 -14.68 3.28
N VAL A 259 13.39 -15.46 4.17
CA VAL A 259 12.66 -16.68 3.80
C VAL A 259 11.51 -16.32 2.83
N LEU A 260 10.70 -15.32 3.16
CA LEU A 260 9.60 -14.89 2.29
C LEU A 260 10.08 -14.56 0.88
N VAL A 261 11.12 -13.73 0.78
CA VAL A 261 11.65 -13.30 -0.53
C VAL A 261 12.27 -14.45 -1.30
N VAL A 262 13.14 -15.24 -0.65
CA VAL A 262 13.84 -16.35 -1.32
C VAL A 262 12.85 -17.39 -1.81
N VAL A 263 11.88 -17.80 -0.97
CA VAL A 263 10.88 -18.78 -1.36
C VAL A 263 9.96 -18.23 -2.46
N ALA A 264 9.56 -16.97 -2.39
CA ALA A 264 8.77 -16.34 -3.46
C ALA A 264 9.53 -16.31 -4.79
N CYS A 265 10.82 -15.98 -4.79
CA CYS A 265 11.67 -16.00 -5.99
C CYS A 265 11.83 -17.41 -6.57
N VAL A 266 12.00 -18.42 -5.71
CA VAL A 266 12.24 -19.80 -6.15
C VAL A 266 10.97 -20.48 -6.65
N THR A 267 9.86 -20.28 -5.93
CA THR A 267 8.59 -20.96 -6.24
C THR A 267 7.70 -20.20 -7.23
N GLY A 268 7.91 -18.88 -7.38
CA GLY A 268 6.99 -18.01 -8.12
C GLY A 268 5.59 -17.92 -7.50
N ASN A 269 5.39 -18.43 -6.27
CA ASN A 269 4.09 -18.48 -5.59
C ASN A 269 4.19 -17.83 -4.20
N LEU A 270 3.48 -16.71 -4.06
CA LEU A 270 3.56 -15.91 -2.85
C LEU A 270 2.84 -16.55 -1.66
N VAL A 271 1.73 -17.27 -1.88
CA VAL A 271 1.02 -17.99 -0.80
C VAL A 271 1.92 -19.08 -0.21
N VAL A 272 2.63 -19.83 -1.07
CA VAL A 272 3.61 -20.84 -0.61
C VAL A 272 4.71 -20.18 0.21
N ALA A 273 5.24 -19.05 -0.25
CA ALA A 273 6.27 -18.30 0.45
C ALA A 273 5.78 -17.80 1.83
N GLN A 274 4.56 -17.30 1.90
CA GLN A 274 3.94 -16.85 3.15
C GLN A 274 3.72 -18.00 4.14
N ILE A 275 3.23 -19.15 3.67
CA ILE A 275 3.03 -20.34 4.52
C ILE A 275 4.36 -20.83 5.09
N ILE A 276 5.41 -20.91 4.25
CA ILE A 276 6.75 -21.31 4.70
C ILE A 276 7.33 -20.29 5.67
N CYS A 277 7.16 -18.99 5.39
CA CYS A 277 7.56 -17.92 6.30
C CYS A 277 6.87 -18.04 7.67
N LEU A 278 5.56 -18.27 7.68
CA LEU A 278 4.78 -18.49 8.92
C LEU A 278 5.24 -19.75 9.68
N ALA A 279 5.54 -20.82 8.99
CA ALA A 279 6.08 -22.04 9.62
C ALA A 279 7.46 -21.77 10.25
N VAL A 280 8.35 -21.04 9.56
CA VAL A 280 9.67 -20.67 10.08
C VAL A 280 9.53 -19.73 11.28
N THR A 281 8.67 -18.72 11.22
CA THR A 281 8.42 -17.81 12.35
C THR A 281 7.85 -18.56 13.55
N LEU A 282 6.94 -19.52 13.34
CA LEU A 282 6.39 -20.34 14.41
C LEU A 282 7.51 -21.09 15.15
N VAL A 283 8.33 -21.84 14.41
CA VAL A 283 9.43 -22.61 15.00
C VAL A 283 10.43 -21.70 15.71
N MET A 284 10.82 -20.59 15.07
CA MET A 284 11.82 -19.67 15.59
C MET A 284 11.34 -18.95 16.86
N TYR A 285 10.12 -18.42 16.86
CA TYR A 285 9.59 -17.64 17.99
C TYR A 285 9.26 -18.51 19.19
N LEU A 286 8.83 -19.77 18.97
CA LEU A 286 8.64 -20.73 20.06
C LEU A 286 9.98 -21.22 20.62
N ALA A 287 10.96 -21.53 19.76
CA ALA A 287 12.29 -21.98 20.19
C ALA A 287 13.03 -20.91 21.02
N GLU A 288 12.92 -19.64 20.63
CA GLU A 288 13.49 -18.50 21.36
C GLU A 288 12.64 -18.06 22.56
N LYS A 289 11.47 -18.70 22.79
CA LYS A 289 10.53 -18.35 23.86
C LYS A 289 10.07 -16.87 23.81
N LEU A 290 10.01 -16.31 22.62
CA LEU A 290 9.52 -14.93 22.40
C LEU A 290 8.03 -14.81 22.67
N MET A 291 7.29 -15.86 22.35
CA MET A 291 5.86 -15.96 22.59
C MET A 291 5.45 -17.42 22.76
N THR A 292 4.34 -17.65 23.41
CA THR A 292 3.70 -18.95 23.50
C THR A 292 2.96 -19.28 22.19
N PHE A 293 2.59 -20.57 22.02
CA PHE A 293 1.79 -20.98 20.86
C PHE A 293 0.45 -20.22 20.79
N THR A 294 -0.18 -19.98 21.94
CA THR A 294 -1.45 -19.22 22.00
C THR A 294 -1.25 -17.77 21.53
N GLU A 295 -0.22 -17.10 22.07
CA GLU A 295 0.10 -15.71 21.66
C GLU A 295 0.47 -15.63 20.16
N TYR A 296 1.17 -16.64 19.62
CA TYR A 296 1.47 -16.71 18.19
C TYR A 296 0.17 -16.80 17.38
N TRP A 297 -0.74 -17.70 17.78
CA TRP A 297 -2.01 -17.88 17.09
C TRP A 297 -2.92 -16.64 17.18
N ASP A 298 -2.97 -16.02 18.35
CA ASP A 298 -3.74 -14.79 18.54
C ASP A 298 -3.22 -13.65 17.65
N ASN A 299 -1.90 -13.47 17.56
CA ASN A 299 -1.30 -12.48 16.65
C ASN A 299 -1.53 -12.83 15.18
N PHE A 300 -1.47 -14.12 14.81
CA PHE A 300 -1.78 -14.59 13.47
C PHE A 300 -3.21 -14.22 13.08
N VAL A 301 -4.19 -14.57 13.91
CA VAL A 301 -5.62 -14.27 13.66
C VAL A 301 -5.87 -12.76 13.64
N LYS A 302 -5.29 -12.03 14.58
CA LYS A 302 -5.40 -10.58 14.63
C LYS A 302 -4.86 -9.94 13.35
N GLY A 303 -3.67 -10.32 12.91
CA GLY A 303 -3.07 -9.77 11.70
C GLY A 303 -3.89 -10.05 10.44
N PHE A 304 -4.45 -11.25 10.34
CA PHE A 304 -5.38 -11.59 9.25
C PHE A 304 -6.62 -10.69 9.30
N ALA A 305 -7.20 -10.48 10.48
CA ALA A 305 -8.37 -9.62 10.68
C ALA A 305 -8.06 -8.14 10.40
N ASP A 306 -6.87 -7.66 10.67
CA ASP A 306 -6.45 -6.29 10.39
C ASP A 306 -6.46 -5.98 8.87
N MET A 307 -6.40 -7.01 8.00
CA MET A 307 -6.52 -6.89 6.53
C MET A 307 -7.96 -6.96 6.01
N LEU A 308 -8.94 -7.30 6.84
CA LEU A 308 -10.36 -7.39 6.41
C LEU A 308 -10.88 -6.12 5.73
N PRO A 309 -10.57 -4.89 6.18
CA PRO A 309 -11.04 -3.69 5.47
C PRO A 309 -10.55 -3.62 4.03
N ILE A 310 -9.30 -4.01 3.77
CA ILE A 310 -8.71 -4.03 2.42
C ILE A 310 -9.35 -5.13 1.57
N ILE A 311 -9.57 -6.31 2.16
CA ILE A 311 -10.25 -7.44 1.49
C ILE A 311 -11.68 -7.08 1.12
N ILE A 312 -12.44 -6.48 2.04
CA ILE A 312 -13.81 -6.01 1.78
C ILE A 312 -13.83 -4.97 0.66
N LEU A 313 -12.90 -4.02 0.70
CA LEU A 313 -12.78 -3.00 -0.34
C LEU A 313 -12.53 -3.62 -1.72
N LEU A 314 -11.60 -4.58 -1.79
CA LEU A 314 -11.28 -5.32 -3.02
C LEU A 314 -12.51 -6.03 -3.59
N ILE A 315 -13.17 -6.85 -2.76
CA ILE A 315 -14.36 -7.62 -3.18
C ILE A 315 -15.47 -6.68 -3.64
N ALA A 316 -15.71 -5.59 -2.91
CA ALA A 316 -16.72 -4.60 -3.26
C ALA A 316 -16.42 -3.91 -4.60
N ALA A 317 -15.14 -3.58 -4.84
CA ALA A 317 -14.70 -2.94 -6.07
C ALA A 317 -14.85 -3.87 -7.29
N LEU A 318 -14.41 -5.11 -7.18
CA LEU A 318 -14.50 -6.10 -8.26
C LEU A 318 -15.94 -6.51 -8.55
N THR A 319 -16.76 -6.63 -7.50
CA THR A 319 -18.21 -6.87 -7.69
C THR A 319 -18.87 -5.70 -8.43
N PHE A 320 -18.55 -4.46 -8.04
CA PHE A 320 -19.04 -3.28 -8.74
C PHE A 320 -18.55 -3.26 -10.20
N GLN A 321 -17.27 -3.52 -10.44
CA GLN A 321 -16.69 -3.56 -11.78
C GLN A 321 -17.39 -4.58 -12.67
N THR A 322 -17.60 -5.81 -12.19
CA THR A 322 -18.29 -6.86 -12.97
C THR A 322 -19.69 -6.39 -13.37
N ILE A 323 -20.45 -5.79 -12.46
CA ILE A 323 -21.78 -5.26 -12.76
C ILE A 323 -21.71 -4.06 -13.71
N ALA A 324 -20.75 -3.15 -13.54
CA ALA A 324 -20.57 -1.99 -14.39
C ALA A 324 -20.19 -2.39 -15.83
N ASN A 325 -19.36 -3.43 -16.00
CA ASN A 325 -19.02 -3.99 -17.31
C ASN A 325 -20.25 -4.61 -17.99
N GLN A 326 -21.08 -5.34 -17.26
CA GLN A 326 -22.35 -5.87 -17.77
C GLN A 326 -23.35 -4.75 -18.15
N MET A 327 -23.23 -3.56 -17.52
CA MET A 327 -23.97 -2.36 -17.91
C MET A 327 -23.37 -1.66 -19.15
N GLN A 328 -22.32 -2.19 -19.76
CA GLN A 328 -21.62 -1.57 -20.90
C GLN A 328 -21.05 -0.18 -20.56
N MET A 329 -20.56 -0.02 -19.33
CA MET A 329 -19.99 1.25 -18.88
C MET A 329 -18.74 1.61 -19.68
N THR A 330 -17.88 0.62 -19.94
CA THR A 330 -16.63 0.75 -20.68
C THR A 330 -16.88 1.26 -22.09
N GLU A 331 -17.77 0.61 -22.84
CA GLU A 331 -18.10 0.98 -24.22
C GLU A 331 -18.67 2.40 -24.28
N PHE A 332 -19.56 2.72 -23.34
CA PHE A 332 -20.14 4.06 -23.25
C PHE A 332 -19.09 5.14 -22.97
N PHE A 333 -18.12 4.84 -22.09
CA PHE A 333 -17.05 5.76 -21.75
C PHE A 333 -16.09 5.96 -22.92
N ILE A 334 -15.72 4.91 -23.62
CA ILE A 334 -14.90 4.93 -24.84
C ILE A 334 -15.57 5.80 -25.91
N ASP A 335 -16.84 5.59 -26.20
CA ASP A 335 -17.57 6.33 -27.23
C ASP A 335 -17.57 7.84 -26.98
N ILE A 336 -17.62 8.28 -25.70
CA ILE A 336 -17.61 9.71 -25.34
C ILE A 336 -16.20 10.27 -25.34
N THR A 337 -15.21 9.53 -24.90
CA THR A 337 -13.86 10.04 -24.64
C THR A 337 -12.95 9.92 -25.84
N GLN A 338 -13.14 8.93 -26.71
CA GLN A 338 -12.33 8.69 -27.91
C GLN A 338 -12.14 9.95 -28.79
N PRO A 339 -13.15 10.81 -29.04
CA PRO A 339 -12.96 12.03 -29.82
C PRO A 339 -12.08 13.09 -29.14
N ILE A 340 -11.91 13.02 -27.84
CA ILE A 340 -11.32 14.08 -27.00
C ILE A 340 -9.93 13.69 -26.49
N LEU A 341 -9.72 12.40 -26.15
CA LEU A 341 -8.50 11.89 -25.55
C LEU A 341 -7.56 11.32 -26.61
N SER A 342 -6.32 11.80 -26.60
CA SER A 342 -5.23 11.16 -27.35
C SER A 342 -4.39 10.31 -26.40
N ALA A 343 -3.83 9.20 -26.91
CA ALA A 343 -2.93 8.31 -26.16
C ALA A 343 -1.76 9.06 -25.47
N LYS A 344 -1.38 10.23 -25.99
CA LYS A 344 -0.30 11.06 -25.42
C LYS A 344 -0.73 11.86 -24.19
N ILE A 345 -2.00 12.28 -24.11
CA ILE A 345 -2.52 13.14 -23.02
C ILE A 345 -3.09 12.28 -21.89
N PHE A 346 -3.63 11.10 -22.20
CA PHE A 346 -4.29 10.20 -21.26
C PHE A 346 -3.44 9.88 -20.02
N PRO A 347 -2.16 9.46 -20.10
CA PRO A 347 -1.37 9.14 -18.92
C PRO A 347 -1.18 10.34 -17.98
N MET A 348 -1.03 11.54 -18.53
CA MET A 348 -0.90 12.77 -17.74
C MET A 348 -2.22 13.11 -17.03
N LEU A 349 -3.34 12.98 -17.72
CA LEU A 349 -4.67 13.27 -17.16
C LEU A 349 -5.01 12.25 -16.06
N ALA A 350 -4.78 10.97 -16.30
CA ALA A 350 -4.95 9.90 -15.32
C ALA A 350 -4.12 10.16 -14.06
N PHE A 351 -2.85 10.55 -14.20
CA PHE A 351 -1.98 10.91 -13.08
C PHE A 351 -2.54 12.08 -12.25
N ILE A 352 -3.01 13.14 -12.90
CA ILE A 352 -3.57 14.31 -12.21
C ILE A 352 -4.86 13.95 -11.47
N ILE A 353 -5.77 13.23 -12.12
CA ILE A 353 -7.05 12.81 -11.52
C ILE A 353 -6.79 11.87 -10.34
N THR A 354 -5.91 10.88 -10.50
CA THR A 354 -5.51 9.97 -9.42
C THR A 354 -4.93 10.72 -8.24
N GLY A 355 -4.05 11.69 -8.48
CA GLY A 355 -3.45 12.52 -7.43
C GLY A 355 -4.48 13.33 -6.66
N ILE A 356 -5.44 13.95 -7.36
CA ILE A 356 -6.53 14.70 -6.73
C ILE A 356 -7.42 13.78 -5.88
N LEU A 357 -7.82 12.62 -6.42
CA LEU A 357 -8.65 11.66 -5.70
C LEU A 357 -7.92 11.10 -4.47
N ALA A 358 -6.63 10.76 -4.60
CA ALA A 358 -5.82 10.28 -3.49
C ALA A 358 -5.72 11.31 -2.35
N PHE A 359 -5.55 12.59 -2.70
CA PHE A 359 -5.54 13.66 -1.72
C PHE A 359 -6.90 13.84 -1.03
N MET A 360 -8.01 13.76 -1.78
CA MET A 360 -9.35 13.98 -1.25
C MET A 360 -9.84 12.82 -0.37
N ILE A 361 -9.57 11.58 -0.78
CA ILE A 361 -10.05 10.37 -0.10
C ILE A 361 -9.09 9.99 1.03
N ALA A 362 -7.81 10.36 0.93
CA ALA A 362 -6.73 10.01 1.86
C ALA A 362 -6.55 8.47 2.04
N ASN A 363 -6.88 7.69 1.01
CA ASN A 363 -6.78 6.24 0.98
C ASN A 363 -6.36 5.76 -0.41
N ALA A 364 -5.12 5.28 -0.56
CA ALA A 364 -4.58 4.84 -1.84
C ALA A 364 -5.30 3.59 -2.39
N TRP A 365 -5.67 2.66 -1.52
CA TRP A 365 -6.40 1.44 -1.88
C TRP A 365 -7.77 1.78 -2.50
N GLY A 366 -8.53 2.66 -1.83
CA GLY A 366 -9.83 3.11 -2.31
C GLY A 366 -9.76 3.85 -3.64
N VAL A 367 -8.72 4.68 -3.84
CA VAL A 367 -8.52 5.38 -5.12
C VAL A 367 -8.20 4.40 -6.24
N CYS A 368 -7.34 3.42 -5.98
CA CYS A 368 -7.04 2.38 -6.96
C CYS A 368 -8.30 1.62 -7.36
N CYS A 369 -9.10 1.17 -6.39
CA CYS A 369 -10.35 0.47 -6.67
C CYS A 369 -11.32 1.32 -7.49
N LEU A 370 -11.47 2.61 -7.17
CA LEU A 370 -12.35 3.52 -7.91
C LEU A 370 -11.88 3.73 -9.36
N LEU A 371 -10.58 3.88 -9.58
CA LEU A 371 -10.03 4.05 -10.93
C LEU A 371 -10.05 2.76 -11.73
N TYR A 372 -9.82 1.65 -11.07
CA TYR A 372 -9.89 0.33 -11.69
C TYR A 372 -11.31 -0.02 -12.16
N THR A 373 -12.33 0.37 -11.38
CA THR A 373 -13.72 0.17 -11.74
C THR A 373 -14.21 1.12 -12.85
N SER A 374 -13.46 2.20 -13.15
CA SER A 374 -13.80 3.15 -14.22
C SER A 374 -13.16 2.85 -15.58
N ASP A 375 -12.56 1.68 -15.74
CA ASP A 375 -12.02 1.14 -17.02
C ASP A 375 -11.04 2.03 -17.80
N ALA A 376 -10.30 2.88 -17.10
CA ALA A 376 -9.23 3.65 -17.70
C ALA A 376 -8.13 2.77 -18.36
N ALA A 377 -8.15 1.46 -18.13
CA ALA A 377 -7.17 0.51 -18.66
C ALA A 377 -7.52 -0.04 -20.04
N ASP A 378 -8.80 -0.10 -20.43
CA ASP A 378 -9.21 -0.60 -21.75
C ASP A 378 -9.11 0.45 -22.87
N GLU A 379 -9.00 1.73 -22.52
CA GLU A 379 -8.77 2.79 -23.51
C GLU A 379 -7.45 2.65 -24.28
N ALA A 380 -6.46 1.96 -23.74
CA ALA A 380 -5.21 1.70 -24.44
C ALA A 380 -5.39 0.74 -25.64
N ARG A 381 -6.51 -0.02 -25.72
CA ARG A 381 -6.81 -0.92 -26.83
C ARG A 381 -7.44 -0.25 -28.04
N SER A 382 -8.06 0.90 -27.87
CA SER A 382 -8.80 1.57 -28.97
C SER A 382 -7.96 2.51 -29.84
N VAL A 383 -6.64 2.54 -29.64
CA VAL A 383 -5.72 3.51 -30.29
C VAL A 383 -4.72 2.83 -31.25
N ASP A 384 -4.89 1.53 -31.56
CA ASP A 384 -4.17 0.86 -32.66
C ASP A 384 -4.96 0.86 -33.98
#